data_b24ff77fb5e5a037dc43b60e9995f81d
#
_entry.id   b24ff77fb5e5a037dc43b60e9995f81d
#
_cell.length_a   1.000
_cell.length_b   1.000
_cell.length_c   1.000
_cell.angle_alpha   90.00
_cell.angle_beta   90.00
_cell.angle_gamma   90.00
#
_symmetry.space_group_name_H-M   'P 1'
#
loop_
_entity.id
_entity.type
_entity.pdbx_description
1 polymer ?
#
loop_
_entity_poly.entity_id
_entity_poly.type
_entity_poly.pdbx_seq_one_letter_code
_entity_poly.pdbx_strand_id
1 'polypeptide(L)'
;RQKELGVIPPEAELTPRHAEIPSWDDMPDELKPVLARQMEVYAGFLEHTDHHVGRLVDALQDLGILEDTLVYYIIGDNGASAEGTVNGAFNELCSLNGAAALETPEFMASRIDKFGGPEAYNHYAVGWAHAMDTPYQWTKQVASHWGGTRNGTIVHCPRGIAARGEVRSQFHHVIDVAPTVLEIAGLPQPTTVDGVAQQPIEGVSMAYSFDGTTE
;
A
#
# COMPACT_ATOMS: atom_id res chain seq x y z
N ARG A 1 -17.09 1.09 6.95
CA ARG A 1 -16.03 1.69 7.80
C ARG A 1 -15.28 2.82 7.11
N GLN A 2 -14.79 2.66 5.86
CA GLN A 2 -14.07 3.73 5.13
C GLN A 2 -14.90 5.02 5.00
N LYS A 3 -16.21 4.90 4.72
CA LYS A 3 -17.14 6.04 4.68
C LYS A 3 -17.31 6.71 6.04
N GLU A 4 -17.43 5.92 7.10
CA GLU A 4 -17.57 6.42 8.49
C GLU A 4 -16.32 7.16 8.96
N LEU A 5 -15.14 6.71 8.49
CA LEU A 5 -13.85 7.34 8.80
C LEU A 5 -13.52 8.54 7.90
N GLY A 6 -14.35 8.82 6.88
CA GLY A 6 -14.09 9.90 5.92
C GLY A 6 -12.95 9.61 4.95
N VAL A 7 -12.50 8.36 4.83
CA VAL A 7 -11.43 7.96 3.90
C VAL A 7 -11.91 8.02 2.45
N ILE A 8 -13.19 7.70 2.23
CA ILE A 8 -13.88 7.83 0.95
C ILE A 8 -15.18 8.61 1.13
N PRO A 9 -15.69 9.29 0.09
CA PRO A 9 -16.96 9.99 0.14
C PRO A 9 -18.12 9.05 0.54
N PRO A 10 -19.14 9.55 1.26
CA PRO A 10 -20.32 8.74 1.63
C PRO A 10 -21.08 8.15 0.44
N GLU A 11 -21.09 8.87 -0.68
CA GLU A 11 -21.72 8.49 -1.94
C GLU A 11 -20.89 7.55 -2.81
N ALA A 12 -19.65 7.24 -2.44
CA ALA A 12 -18.81 6.35 -3.20
C ALA A 12 -19.48 4.97 -3.36
N GLU A 13 -19.50 4.47 -4.57
CA GLU A 13 -20.00 3.14 -4.93
C GLU A 13 -18.85 2.17 -5.15
N LEU A 14 -19.11 0.88 -4.93
CA LEU A 14 -18.14 -0.16 -5.23
C LEU A 14 -17.92 -0.23 -6.74
N THR A 15 -16.68 -0.30 -7.14
CA THR A 15 -16.32 -0.56 -8.54
C THR A 15 -16.84 -1.93 -8.97
N PRO A 16 -17.50 -2.03 -10.13
CA PRO A 16 -17.87 -3.31 -10.68
C PRO A 16 -16.66 -4.23 -10.87
N ARG A 17 -16.82 -5.48 -10.47
CA ARG A 17 -15.79 -6.50 -10.67
C ARG A 17 -15.58 -6.72 -12.19
N HIS A 18 -14.32 -6.79 -12.61
CA HIS A 18 -14.00 -7.10 -14.01
C HIS A 18 -14.48 -8.51 -14.38
N ALA A 19 -14.98 -8.67 -15.60
CA ALA A 19 -15.58 -9.93 -16.03
C ALA A 19 -14.62 -11.13 -16.00
N GLU A 20 -13.32 -10.89 -16.17
CA GLU A 20 -12.28 -11.93 -16.10
C GLU A 20 -11.88 -12.31 -14.67
N ILE A 21 -12.33 -11.58 -13.65
CA ILE A 21 -12.12 -11.94 -12.25
C ILE A 21 -13.35 -12.75 -11.81
N PRO A 22 -13.24 -14.06 -11.53
CA PRO A 22 -14.36 -14.85 -11.05
C PRO A 22 -14.95 -14.29 -9.76
N SER A 23 -16.25 -14.46 -9.54
CA SER A 23 -16.82 -14.20 -8.22
C SER A 23 -16.33 -15.25 -7.24
N TRP A 24 -16.37 -14.93 -5.94
CA TRP A 24 -16.03 -15.91 -4.91
C TRP A 24 -16.89 -17.18 -5.00
N ASP A 25 -18.17 -17.00 -5.30
CA ASP A 25 -19.11 -18.12 -5.38
C ASP A 25 -18.85 -19.04 -6.57
N ASP A 26 -18.28 -18.49 -7.66
CA ASP A 26 -17.93 -19.23 -8.87
C ASP A 26 -16.56 -19.92 -8.78
N MET A 27 -15.78 -19.64 -7.74
CA MET A 27 -14.48 -20.32 -7.54
C MET A 27 -14.69 -21.78 -7.14
N PRO A 28 -13.82 -22.70 -7.63
CA PRO A 28 -13.84 -24.11 -7.23
C PRO A 28 -13.75 -24.27 -5.71
N ASP A 29 -14.59 -25.14 -5.14
CA ASP A 29 -14.65 -25.33 -3.69
C ASP A 29 -13.32 -25.81 -3.10
N GLU A 30 -12.55 -26.60 -3.85
CA GLU A 30 -11.22 -27.06 -3.46
C GLU A 30 -10.18 -25.94 -3.44
N LEU A 31 -10.40 -24.86 -4.20
CA LEU A 31 -9.48 -23.71 -4.27
C LEU A 31 -9.78 -22.65 -3.20
N LYS A 32 -11.03 -22.52 -2.77
CA LYS A 32 -11.42 -21.52 -1.76
C LYS A 32 -10.57 -21.53 -0.49
N PRO A 33 -10.24 -22.69 0.12
CA PRO A 33 -9.33 -22.74 1.26
C PRO A 33 -7.94 -22.19 0.96
N VAL A 34 -7.41 -22.47 -0.25
CA VAL A 34 -6.10 -21.95 -0.70
C VAL A 34 -6.14 -20.45 -0.84
N LEU A 35 -7.19 -19.91 -1.47
CA LEU A 35 -7.38 -18.46 -1.64
C LEU A 35 -7.49 -17.74 -0.29
N ALA A 36 -8.23 -18.34 0.66
CA ALA A 36 -8.31 -17.79 2.02
C ALA A 36 -6.93 -17.81 2.69
N ARG A 37 -6.18 -18.90 2.58
CA ARG A 37 -4.85 -19.04 3.15
C ARG A 37 -3.85 -18.04 2.57
N GLN A 38 -3.89 -17.76 1.27
CA GLN A 38 -3.08 -16.72 0.65
C GLN A 38 -3.32 -15.36 1.30
N MET A 39 -4.59 -15.01 1.53
CA MET A 39 -4.96 -13.74 2.17
C MET A 39 -4.60 -13.70 3.66
N GLU A 40 -4.73 -14.82 4.38
CA GLU A 40 -4.25 -14.92 5.77
C GLU A 40 -2.74 -14.65 5.87
N VAL A 41 -1.95 -15.19 4.95
CA VAL A 41 -0.49 -14.96 4.90
C VAL A 41 -0.19 -13.49 4.65
N TYR A 42 -0.89 -12.88 3.70
CA TYR A 42 -0.73 -11.45 3.43
C TYR A 42 -1.12 -10.59 4.64
N ALA A 43 -2.24 -10.89 5.27
CA ALA A 43 -2.69 -10.17 6.47
C ALA A 43 -1.70 -10.32 7.64
N GLY A 44 -1.16 -11.53 7.84
CA GLY A 44 -0.13 -11.78 8.84
C GLY A 44 1.18 -11.03 8.54
N PHE A 45 1.56 -10.92 7.28
CA PHE A 45 2.72 -10.12 6.86
C PHE A 45 2.49 -8.62 7.13
N LEU A 46 1.31 -8.11 6.84
CA LEU A 46 0.96 -6.71 7.14
C LEU A 46 0.97 -6.43 8.64
N GLU A 47 0.40 -7.32 9.46
CA GLU A 47 0.44 -7.21 10.93
C GLU A 47 1.87 -7.22 11.47
N HIS A 48 2.72 -8.12 10.93
CA HIS A 48 4.13 -8.16 11.28
C HIS A 48 4.86 -6.86 10.91
N THR A 49 4.59 -6.30 9.74
CA THR A 49 5.17 -5.02 9.30
C THR A 49 4.74 -3.88 10.23
N ASP A 50 3.44 -3.79 10.53
CA ASP A 50 2.88 -2.76 11.42
C ASP A 50 3.48 -2.84 12.83
N HIS A 51 3.65 -4.06 13.38
CA HIS A 51 4.34 -4.27 14.65
C HIS A 51 5.77 -3.68 14.63
N HIS A 52 6.52 -3.89 13.55
CA HIS A 52 7.89 -3.37 13.46
C HIS A 52 7.96 -1.87 13.22
N VAL A 53 6.96 -1.27 12.54
CA VAL A 53 6.82 0.19 12.48
C VAL A 53 6.55 0.75 13.88
N GLY A 54 5.68 0.10 14.67
CA GLY A 54 5.47 0.45 16.08
C GLY A 54 6.77 0.46 16.88
N ARG A 55 7.61 -0.57 16.74
CA ARG A 55 8.93 -0.62 17.41
C ARG A 55 9.85 0.54 17.02
N LEU A 56 9.80 1.02 15.78
CA LEU A 56 10.56 2.19 15.37
C LEU A 56 10.06 3.45 16.09
N VAL A 57 8.75 3.63 16.18
CA VAL A 57 8.11 4.75 16.88
C VAL A 57 8.48 4.70 18.38
N ASP A 58 8.40 3.53 19.01
CA ASP A 58 8.82 3.34 20.41
C ASP A 58 10.29 3.73 20.62
N ALA A 59 11.17 3.33 19.72
CA ALA A 59 12.58 3.71 19.80
C ALA A 59 12.81 5.23 19.72
N LEU A 60 12.07 5.94 18.86
CA LEU A 60 12.11 7.41 18.80
C LEU A 60 11.60 8.04 20.09
N GLN A 61 10.58 7.45 20.71
CA GLN A 61 10.03 7.88 21.98
C GLN A 61 11.06 7.67 23.10
N ASP A 62 11.68 6.50 23.19
CA ASP A 62 12.69 6.15 24.20
C ASP A 62 13.94 7.05 24.11
N LEU A 63 14.31 7.45 22.90
CA LEU A 63 15.36 8.43 22.64
C LEU A 63 14.97 9.87 22.98
N GLY A 64 13.68 10.13 23.27
CA GLY A 64 13.16 11.45 23.59
C GLY A 64 13.12 12.42 22.41
N ILE A 65 13.11 11.91 21.17
CA ILE A 65 13.16 12.73 19.95
C ILE A 65 11.87 12.66 19.11
N LEU A 66 10.91 11.81 19.46
CA LEU A 66 9.68 11.62 18.68
C LEU A 66 8.91 12.94 18.47
N GLU A 67 8.85 13.79 19.49
CA GLU A 67 8.15 15.08 19.45
C GLU A 67 8.68 16.02 18.35
N ASP A 68 9.99 15.92 18.04
CA ASP A 68 10.69 16.73 17.06
C ASP A 68 10.99 15.97 15.74
N THR A 69 10.41 14.79 15.57
CA THR A 69 10.67 13.96 14.40
C THR A 69 9.46 13.98 13.47
N LEU A 70 9.70 14.34 12.19
CA LEU A 70 8.72 14.16 11.13
C LEU A 70 8.79 12.72 10.63
N VAL A 71 7.72 11.96 10.85
CA VAL A 71 7.57 10.58 10.42
C VAL A 71 6.56 10.50 9.29
N TYR A 72 6.98 9.97 8.13
CA TYR A 72 6.08 9.53 7.07
C TYR A 72 5.95 8.03 7.12
N TYR A 73 4.72 7.53 7.17
CA TYR A 73 4.40 6.13 6.91
C TYR A 73 3.60 6.04 5.61
N ILE A 74 4.28 5.66 4.54
CA ILE A 74 3.70 5.50 3.21
C ILE A 74 3.40 4.02 3.04
N ILE A 75 2.10 3.69 2.97
CA ILE A 75 1.62 2.31 2.96
C ILE A 75 1.59 1.82 1.51
N GLY A 76 2.71 1.28 1.04
CA GLY A 76 2.94 0.88 -0.36
C GLY A 76 3.29 2.06 -1.26
N ASP A 77 3.82 1.76 -2.42
CA ASP A 77 4.21 2.71 -3.47
C ASP A 77 3.26 2.67 -4.68
N ASN A 78 2.34 1.71 -4.69
CA ASN A 78 1.33 1.48 -5.72
C ASN A 78 0.16 0.67 -5.15
N GLY A 79 -0.88 0.47 -5.95
CA GLY A 79 -2.02 -0.36 -5.57
C GLY A 79 -1.67 -1.84 -5.39
N ALA A 80 -2.65 -2.63 -4.95
CA ALA A 80 -2.47 -4.05 -4.70
C ALA A 80 -2.05 -4.80 -5.98
N SER A 81 -1.12 -5.75 -5.86
CA SER A 81 -0.59 -6.50 -6.99
C SER A 81 -1.59 -7.53 -7.53
N ALA A 82 -1.72 -7.60 -8.85
CA ALA A 82 -2.48 -8.63 -9.55
C ALA A 82 -1.59 -9.78 -10.09
N GLU A 83 -0.31 -9.79 -9.75
CA GLU A 83 0.71 -10.71 -10.31
C GLU A 83 0.50 -12.17 -9.91
N GLY A 84 -0.32 -12.44 -8.88
CA GLY A 84 -0.72 -13.80 -8.49
C GLY A 84 -1.70 -14.50 -9.43
N THR A 85 -2.14 -13.85 -10.51
CA THR A 85 -3.12 -14.40 -11.46
C THR A 85 -4.51 -14.64 -10.83
N VAL A 86 -5.36 -15.44 -11.50
CA VAL A 86 -6.73 -15.74 -11.04
C VAL A 86 -6.75 -16.59 -9.77
N ASN A 87 -5.81 -17.52 -9.64
CA ASN A 87 -5.79 -18.51 -8.55
C ASN A 87 -4.79 -18.18 -7.43
N GLY A 88 -4.03 -17.08 -7.58
CA GLY A 88 -2.84 -16.87 -6.76
C GLY A 88 -1.70 -17.80 -7.16
N ALA A 89 -0.61 -17.77 -6.41
CA ALA A 89 0.57 -18.60 -6.68
C ALA A 89 1.17 -19.14 -5.38
N PHE A 90 1.70 -20.34 -5.42
CA PHE A 90 2.57 -20.88 -4.37
C PHE A 90 3.98 -20.29 -4.49
N ASN A 91 4.44 -20.09 -5.73
CA ASN A 91 5.68 -19.40 -6.05
C ASN A 91 5.45 -18.42 -7.20
N GLU A 92 5.42 -17.13 -6.92
CA GLU A 92 5.15 -16.10 -7.94
C GLU A 92 6.18 -16.10 -9.08
N LEU A 93 7.40 -16.61 -8.86
CA LEU A 93 8.37 -16.74 -9.94
C LEU A 93 7.89 -17.69 -11.05
N CYS A 94 7.01 -18.65 -10.74
CA CYS A 94 6.36 -19.47 -11.77
C CYS A 94 5.48 -18.62 -12.66
N SER A 95 4.67 -17.74 -12.08
CA SER A 95 3.81 -16.81 -12.85
C SER A 95 4.63 -15.83 -13.67
N LEU A 96 5.64 -15.20 -13.09
CA LEU A 96 6.51 -14.21 -13.74
C LEU A 96 7.31 -14.81 -14.91
N ASN A 97 7.62 -16.12 -14.86
CA ASN A 97 8.32 -16.83 -15.91
C ASN A 97 7.39 -17.58 -16.89
N GLY A 98 6.10 -17.29 -16.88
CA GLY A 98 5.14 -17.91 -17.82
C GLY A 98 4.81 -19.38 -17.49
N ALA A 99 5.11 -19.85 -16.30
CA ALA A 99 4.92 -21.23 -15.85
C ALA A 99 3.76 -21.39 -14.84
N ALA A 100 2.87 -20.42 -14.74
CA ALA A 100 1.73 -20.42 -13.80
C ALA A 100 0.87 -21.69 -13.90
N ALA A 101 0.76 -22.28 -15.10
CA ALA A 101 -0.02 -23.50 -15.33
C ALA A 101 0.53 -24.74 -14.58
N LEU A 102 1.75 -24.70 -14.07
CA LEU A 102 2.32 -25.78 -13.24
C LEU A 102 1.73 -25.80 -11.82
N GLU A 103 1.20 -24.68 -11.37
CA GLU A 103 0.60 -24.52 -10.04
C GLU A 103 -0.93 -24.71 -10.12
N THR A 104 -1.33 -25.97 -10.37
CA THR A 104 -2.76 -26.30 -10.42
C THR A 104 -3.42 -26.12 -9.05
N PRO A 105 -4.76 -26.00 -8.99
CA PRO A 105 -5.49 -25.97 -7.72
C PRO A 105 -5.14 -27.13 -6.79
N GLU A 106 -5.02 -28.36 -7.32
CA GLU A 106 -4.65 -29.55 -6.56
C GLU A 106 -3.21 -29.49 -6.02
N PHE A 107 -2.28 -28.95 -6.84
CA PHE A 107 -0.90 -28.72 -6.41
C PHE A 107 -0.88 -27.77 -5.21
N MET A 108 -1.57 -26.62 -5.31
CA MET A 108 -1.64 -25.63 -4.24
C MET A 108 -2.36 -26.15 -3.00
N ALA A 109 -3.49 -26.83 -3.16
CA ALA A 109 -4.23 -27.44 -2.06
C ALA A 109 -3.40 -28.47 -1.29
N SER A 110 -2.59 -29.26 -1.99
CA SER A 110 -1.70 -30.25 -1.35
C SER A 110 -0.57 -29.63 -0.50
N ARG A 111 -0.38 -28.33 -0.59
CA ARG A 111 0.67 -27.55 0.11
C ARG A 111 0.13 -26.40 0.93
N ILE A 112 -1.14 -26.41 1.27
CA ILE A 112 -1.80 -25.29 1.94
C ILE A 112 -1.13 -24.89 3.26
N ASP A 113 -0.58 -25.87 3.99
CA ASP A 113 0.16 -25.68 5.24
C ASP A 113 1.57 -25.10 5.04
N LYS A 114 2.05 -25.02 3.79
CA LYS A 114 3.37 -24.47 3.44
C LYS A 114 3.30 -22.97 3.07
N PHE A 115 2.11 -22.46 2.76
CA PHE A 115 1.95 -21.03 2.46
C PHE A 115 2.40 -20.18 3.64
N GLY A 116 3.23 -19.16 3.35
CA GLY A 116 3.84 -18.28 4.35
C GLY A 116 5.09 -18.87 5.01
N GLY A 117 5.47 -20.10 4.68
CA GLY A 117 6.69 -20.76 5.15
C GLY A 117 7.86 -20.61 4.17
N PRO A 118 9.05 -21.14 4.54
CA PRO A 118 10.28 -20.98 3.73
C PRO A 118 10.25 -21.73 2.41
N GLU A 119 9.28 -22.62 2.19
CA GLU A 119 9.11 -23.40 0.96
C GLU A 119 8.25 -22.65 -0.08
N ALA A 120 7.56 -21.57 0.33
CA ALA A 120 6.68 -20.79 -0.51
C ALA A 120 7.23 -19.39 -0.76
N TYR A 121 6.99 -18.89 -1.98
CA TYR A 121 7.12 -17.47 -2.32
C TYR A 121 5.78 -17.04 -2.92
N ASN A 122 4.77 -17.07 -2.06
CA ASN A 122 3.39 -17.05 -2.49
C ASN A 122 2.87 -15.63 -2.77
N HIS A 123 1.90 -15.59 -3.67
CA HIS A 123 1.14 -14.39 -4.00
C HIS A 123 -0.37 -14.69 -3.92
N TYR A 124 -1.16 -13.73 -3.47
CA TYR A 124 -2.62 -13.84 -3.44
C TYR A 124 -3.23 -13.69 -4.84
N ALA A 125 -4.45 -14.19 -5.02
CA ALA A 125 -5.19 -14.11 -6.27
C ALA A 125 -5.62 -12.67 -6.61
N VAL A 126 -5.79 -12.35 -7.90
CA VAL A 126 -6.21 -11.02 -8.40
C VAL A 126 -7.55 -10.55 -7.80
N GLY A 127 -8.45 -11.47 -7.46
CA GLY A 127 -9.70 -11.11 -6.77
C GLY A 127 -9.47 -10.40 -5.44
N TRP A 128 -8.42 -10.77 -4.70
CA TRP A 128 -8.03 -10.08 -3.48
C TRP A 128 -7.43 -8.71 -3.76
N ALA A 129 -6.63 -8.55 -4.83
CA ALA A 129 -6.15 -7.24 -5.24
C ALA A 129 -7.31 -6.28 -5.51
N HIS A 130 -8.28 -6.72 -6.32
CA HIS A 130 -9.49 -5.95 -6.59
C HIS A 130 -10.26 -5.58 -5.31
N ALA A 131 -10.41 -6.52 -4.37
CA ALA A 131 -11.08 -6.29 -3.10
C ALA A 131 -10.35 -5.25 -2.23
N MET A 132 -9.02 -5.29 -2.19
CA MET A 132 -8.20 -4.35 -1.41
C MET A 132 -8.18 -2.95 -2.00
N ASP A 133 -8.20 -2.81 -3.32
CA ASP A 133 -8.19 -1.50 -4.00
C ASP A 133 -9.58 -0.84 -4.05
N THR A 134 -10.63 -1.57 -3.73
CA THR A 134 -12.01 -1.05 -3.70
C THR A 134 -12.13 0.19 -2.79
N PRO A 135 -12.82 1.27 -3.20
CA PRO A 135 -13.73 1.39 -4.36
C PRO A 135 -13.06 1.84 -5.67
N TYR A 136 -11.74 1.84 -5.74
CA TYR A 136 -11.02 2.29 -6.93
C TYR A 136 -10.90 1.18 -7.97
N GLN A 137 -10.77 1.58 -9.23
CA GLN A 137 -10.59 0.66 -10.34
C GLN A 137 -9.13 0.30 -10.52
N TRP A 138 -8.92 -0.91 -11.01
CA TRP A 138 -7.63 -1.48 -11.37
C TRP A 138 -6.71 -1.71 -10.15
N THR A 139 -5.49 -2.08 -10.42
CA THR A 139 -4.51 -2.54 -9.46
C THR A 139 -3.13 -1.99 -9.82
N LYS A 140 -2.09 -2.38 -9.10
CA LYS A 140 -0.70 -2.12 -9.43
C LYS A 140 -0.44 -2.21 -10.94
N GLN A 141 0.49 -1.41 -11.46
CA GLN A 141 0.89 -1.24 -12.86
C GLN A 141 -0.06 -0.40 -13.72
N VAL A 142 -1.28 -0.12 -13.28
CA VAL A 142 -2.25 0.67 -14.05
C VAL A 142 -2.24 2.11 -13.56
N ALA A 143 -1.30 2.91 -14.07
CA ALA A 143 -1.07 4.29 -13.63
C ALA A 143 -2.20 5.27 -13.94
N SER A 144 -3.14 4.90 -14.81
CA SER A 144 -4.28 5.73 -15.20
C SER A 144 -5.45 5.69 -14.22
N HIS A 145 -5.41 4.83 -13.22
CA HIS A 145 -6.51 4.61 -12.27
C HIS A 145 -6.02 4.58 -10.82
N TRP A 146 -6.88 5.00 -9.93
CA TRP A 146 -6.53 5.13 -8.51
C TRP A 146 -6.30 3.79 -7.80
N GLY A 147 -6.87 2.69 -8.26
CA GLY A 147 -6.52 1.36 -7.74
C GLY A 147 -5.05 1.00 -7.97
N GLY A 148 -4.40 1.62 -8.99
CA GLY A 148 -2.98 1.45 -9.24
C GLY A 148 -2.07 2.48 -8.56
N THR A 149 -2.61 3.65 -8.15
CA THR A 149 -1.76 4.81 -7.79
C THR A 149 -2.11 5.48 -6.48
N ARG A 150 -3.31 5.29 -5.93
CA ARG A 150 -3.74 5.99 -4.71
C ARG A 150 -3.43 5.15 -3.47
N ASN A 151 -2.47 5.60 -2.70
CA ASN A 151 -2.02 4.92 -1.47
C ASN A 151 -2.27 5.76 -0.23
N GLY A 152 -2.45 5.09 0.90
CA GLY A 152 -2.54 5.73 2.20
C GLY A 152 -1.18 6.26 2.66
N THR A 153 -1.17 7.47 3.21
CA THR A 153 0.02 8.06 3.83
C THR A 153 -0.34 8.61 5.19
N ILE A 154 0.45 8.31 6.20
CA ILE A 154 0.33 8.88 7.53
C ILE A 154 1.49 9.83 7.75
N VAL A 155 1.20 11.04 8.19
CA VAL A 155 2.21 12.03 8.57
C VAL A 155 2.09 12.31 10.06
N HIS A 156 3.19 12.18 10.77
CA HIS A 156 3.23 12.36 12.21
C HIS A 156 4.41 13.24 12.60
N CYS A 157 4.13 14.35 13.28
CA CYS A 157 5.12 15.26 13.86
C CYS A 157 4.45 15.99 15.03
N PRO A 158 4.50 15.46 16.26
CA PRO A 158 3.69 15.98 17.37
C PRO A 158 3.87 17.45 17.68
N ARG A 159 5.08 17.99 17.57
CA ARG A 159 5.35 19.42 17.81
C ARG A 159 4.99 20.29 16.61
N GLY A 160 5.08 19.74 15.39
CA GLY A 160 4.88 20.49 14.15
C GLY A 160 3.47 20.44 13.59
N ILE A 161 2.61 19.50 14.05
CA ILE A 161 1.25 19.27 13.54
C ILE A 161 0.26 19.29 14.69
N ALA A 162 -0.68 20.23 14.70
CA ALA A 162 -1.71 20.34 15.74
C ALA A 162 -2.85 19.32 15.54
N ALA A 163 -3.17 18.96 14.29
CA ALA A 163 -4.17 17.96 13.94
C ALA A 163 -3.86 16.59 14.57
N ARG A 164 -4.89 15.85 14.96
CA ARG A 164 -4.77 14.55 15.63
C ARG A 164 -5.73 13.54 15.02
N GLY A 165 -5.18 12.64 14.17
CA GLY A 165 -5.96 11.57 13.55
C GLY A 165 -6.96 12.03 12.50
N GLU A 166 -6.82 13.25 11.99
CA GLU A 166 -7.68 13.78 10.96
C GLU A 166 -7.28 13.27 9.57
N VAL A 167 -8.28 13.05 8.71
CA VAL A 167 -8.07 12.68 7.32
C VAL A 167 -7.90 13.94 6.47
N ARG A 168 -6.96 13.89 5.54
CA ARG A 168 -6.74 14.91 4.51
C ARG A 168 -7.01 14.31 3.13
N SER A 169 -7.77 15.02 2.30
CA SER A 169 -8.18 14.57 0.97
C SER A 169 -7.54 15.38 -0.17
N GLN A 170 -6.70 16.35 0.15
CA GLN A 170 -5.94 17.09 -0.86
C GLN A 170 -5.08 16.13 -1.68
N PHE A 171 -4.96 16.40 -2.96
CA PHE A 171 -4.09 15.62 -3.85
C PHE A 171 -2.63 15.90 -3.55
N HIS A 172 -1.88 14.83 -3.33
CA HIS A 172 -0.43 14.85 -3.18
C HIS A 172 0.20 13.78 -4.06
N HIS A 173 1.46 14.00 -4.40
CA HIS A 173 2.28 13.04 -5.13
C HIS A 173 3.54 12.71 -4.34
N VAL A 174 4.16 11.57 -4.58
CA VAL A 174 5.38 11.16 -3.84
C VAL A 174 6.53 12.16 -4.00
N ILE A 175 6.58 12.90 -5.14
CA ILE A 175 7.59 13.96 -5.35
C ILE A 175 7.43 15.14 -4.37
N ASP A 176 6.28 15.27 -3.71
CA ASP A 176 5.99 16.35 -2.76
C ASP A 176 6.64 16.10 -1.39
N VAL A 177 7.07 14.87 -1.12
CA VAL A 177 7.73 14.52 0.15
C VAL A 177 9.04 15.28 0.32
N ALA A 178 9.88 15.30 -0.70
CA ALA A 178 11.20 15.95 -0.61
C ALA A 178 11.12 17.45 -0.33
N PRO A 179 10.34 18.26 -1.08
CA PRO A 179 10.19 19.69 -0.75
C PRO A 179 9.54 19.93 0.60
N THR A 180 8.63 19.05 1.05
CA THR A 180 8.02 19.15 2.39
C THR A 180 9.08 18.95 3.48
N VAL A 181 9.94 17.95 3.35
CA VAL A 181 11.01 17.69 4.31
C VAL A 181 11.96 18.89 4.38
N LEU A 182 12.33 19.45 3.23
CA LEU A 182 13.20 20.64 3.19
C LEU A 182 12.55 21.84 3.86
N GLU A 183 11.26 22.11 3.59
CA GLU A 183 10.52 23.20 4.21
C GLU A 183 10.45 23.07 5.74
N ILE A 184 10.04 21.89 6.23
CA ILE A 184 9.91 21.63 7.68
C ILE A 184 11.28 21.70 8.39
N ALA A 185 12.34 21.28 7.72
CA ALA A 185 13.70 21.36 8.24
C ALA A 185 14.30 22.78 8.12
N GLY A 186 13.64 23.71 7.46
CA GLY A 186 14.16 25.05 7.21
C GLY A 186 15.37 25.07 6.26
N LEU A 187 15.47 24.07 5.36
CA LEU A 187 16.57 23.92 4.42
C LEU A 187 16.17 24.40 3.02
N PRO A 188 17.05 25.13 2.31
CA PRO A 188 16.80 25.49 0.93
C PRO A 188 16.92 24.28 0.01
N GLN A 189 16.25 24.35 -1.14
CA GLN A 189 16.46 23.37 -2.20
C GLN A 189 17.93 23.43 -2.68
N PRO A 190 18.61 22.27 -2.78
CA PRO A 190 19.97 22.23 -3.28
C PRO A 190 20.00 22.54 -4.78
N THR A 191 20.79 23.52 -5.19
CA THR A 191 21.06 23.81 -6.63
C THR A 191 22.28 23.08 -7.14
N THR A 192 23.15 22.63 -6.24
CA THR A 192 24.38 21.89 -6.53
C THR A 192 24.66 20.91 -5.40
N VAL A 193 25.01 19.68 -5.73
CA VAL A 193 25.47 18.64 -4.79
C VAL A 193 26.79 18.08 -5.31
N ASP A 194 27.84 18.10 -4.51
CA ASP A 194 29.19 17.63 -4.85
C ASP A 194 29.72 18.19 -6.19
N GLY A 195 29.40 19.46 -6.47
CA GLY A 195 29.81 20.15 -7.69
C GLY A 195 28.93 19.85 -8.91
N VAL A 196 27.90 19.01 -8.78
CA VAL A 196 26.96 18.68 -9.86
C VAL A 196 25.71 19.52 -9.72
N ALA A 197 25.32 20.26 -10.77
CA ALA A 197 24.08 21.01 -10.82
C ALA A 197 22.88 20.08 -10.72
N GLN A 198 21.93 20.43 -9.86
CA GLN A 198 20.72 19.66 -9.64
C GLN A 198 19.58 20.15 -10.52
N GLN A 199 18.71 19.23 -10.94
CA GLN A 199 17.43 19.59 -11.53
C GLN A 199 16.53 20.20 -10.45
N PRO A 200 15.71 21.22 -10.78
CA PRO A 200 14.73 21.76 -9.86
C PRO A 200 13.78 20.65 -9.37
N ILE A 201 13.41 20.71 -8.08
CA ILE A 201 12.36 19.83 -7.54
C ILE A 201 11.02 20.30 -8.11
N GLU A 202 10.31 19.40 -8.79
CA GLU A 202 8.99 19.68 -9.39
C GLU A 202 7.84 19.58 -8.39
N GLY A 203 8.04 18.84 -7.29
CA GLY A 203 7.04 18.67 -6.23
C GLY A 203 6.76 19.95 -5.47
N VAL A 204 5.61 20.01 -4.85
CA VAL A 204 5.13 21.10 -4.01
C VAL A 204 5.06 20.64 -2.56
N SER A 205 5.53 21.45 -1.60
CA SER A 205 5.41 21.09 -0.19
C SER A 205 3.95 20.87 0.21
N MET A 206 3.68 19.76 0.89
CA MET A 206 2.37 19.43 1.45
C MET A 206 2.15 19.96 2.88
N ALA A 207 3.10 20.74 3.42
CA ALA A 207 3.02 21.27 4.78
C ALA A 207 1.73 22.07 5.03
N TYR A 208 1.20 22.77 4.01
CA TYR A 208 -0.07 23.50 4.09
C TYR A 208 -1.26 22.64 4.51
N SER A 209 -1.24 21.34 4.19
CA SER A 209 -2.32 20.41 4.49
C SER A 209 -2.25 19.82 5.91
N PHE A 210 -1.16 20.01 6.65
CA PHE A 210 -0.98 19.36 7.95
C PHE A 210 -2.03 19.81 8.96
N ASP A 211 -2.27 21.12 9.05
CA ASP A 211 -3.27 21.71 9.95
C ASP A 211 -4.43 22.37 9.19
N GLY A 212 -4.41 22.33 7.86
CA GLY A 212 -5.41 22.95 6.97
C GLY A 212 -6.22 21.92 6.19
N THR A 213 -7.50 22.22 5.97
CA THR A 213 -8.41 21.43 5.12
C THR A 213 -8.76 22.14 3.81
N THR A 214 -8.29 23.38 3.63
CA THR A 214 -8.50 24.17 2.40
C THR A 214 -7.58 23.70 1.29
N GLU A 215 -8.16 23.56 0.08
CA GLU A 215 -7.45 23.25 -1.17
C GLU A 215 -6.53 24.39 -1.62
#